data_739c34748175d6ae7771c56002ad2668
#
_entry.id   739c34748175d6ae7771c56002ad2668
#
_cell.length_a   1.000
_cell.length_b   1.000
_cell.length_c   1.000
_cell.angle_alpha   90.00
_cell.angle_beta   90.00
_cell.angle_gamma   90.00
#
_symmetry.space_group_name_H-M   'P 1'
#
loop_
_entity.id
_entity.type
_entity.pdbx_description
1 polymer ?
#
loop_
_entity_poly.entity_id
_entity_poly.type
_entity_poly.pdbx_seq_one_letter_code
_entity_poly.pdbx_strand_id
1 'polypeptide(L)'
;MKTKAVRLYGKNDLRLEEFELPEIKDDEILAHVISDSICMSSYKAAIQGADHKRVPNDVAEHPIILGHEFCGEIVKVGSKWKDKYKEGQRFAIQPAINYKGSLAAPGYSYAHIGGGATYVIVPHEFMEMGCLLPYAGEAFFYGSLAEPMSCIVGGFHANYHTKAGSYVHSMGTVIGGNMAILAGVGPMGLGAIDYALHNERKPKRLVVTDIDQTRLDRAASILTVEEAKKNGVELIYLNTGNIENPVEKMMELSEGKGYDDVFVFAPVKPVVEMGDKILGKDGCLN
;
A
#
# COMPACT_ATOMS: atom_id res chain seq x y z
N MET A 1 7.12 19.61 -23.52
CA MET A 1 7.53 19.70 -22.09
C MET A 1 8.58 18.65 -21.80
N LYS A 2 9.75 19.07 -21.30
CA LYS A 2 10.78 18.11 -20.87
C LYS A 2 10.44 17.46 -19.53
N THR A 3 10.64 16.16 -19.43
CA THR A 3 10.55 15.39 -18.18
C THR A 3 11.84 14.64 -17.94
N LYS A 4 12.22 14.49 -16.67
CA LYS A 4 13.30 13.63 -16.22
C LYS A 4 12.68 12.44 -15.50
N ALA A 5 12.96 11.21 -15.93
CA ALA A 5 12.30 10.03 -15.41
C ALA A 5 13.24 8.83 -15.26
N VAL A 6 12.91 7.96 -14.31
CA VAL A 6 13.49 6.61 -14.18
C VAL A 6 12.67 5.66 -15.05
N ARG A 7 13.28 5.17 -16.13
CA ARG A 7 12.64 4.28 -17.11
C ARG A 7 13.18 2.87 -17.04
N LEU A 8 12.28 1.91 -17.14
CA LEU A 8 12.58 0.48 -17.19
C LEU A 8 12.66 0.04 -18.65
N TYR A 9 13.77 -0.58 -19.05
CA TYR A 9 14.04 -1.13 -20.38
C TYR A 9 14.04 -2.67 -20.40
N GLY A 10 14.15 -3.31 -19.25
CA GLY A 10 14.20 -4.75 -19.11
C GLY A 10 14.64 -5.17 -17.71
N LYS A 11 14.97 -6.45 -17.53
CA LYS A 11 15.44 -6.96 -16.24
C LYS A 11 16.69 -6.23 -15.75
N ASN A 12 16.60 -5.59 -14.57
CA ASN A 12 17.67 -4.80 -13.95
C ASN A 12 18.23 -3.68 -14.84
N ASP A 13 17.49 -3.25 -15.85
CA ASP A 13 17.87 -2.14 -16.73
C ASP A 13 17.00 -0.92 -16.47
N LEU A 14 17.42 -0.14 -15.45
CA LEU A 14 16.82 1.15 -15.09
C LEU A 14 17.73 2.27 -15.55
N ARG A 15 17.17 3.23 -16.26
CA ARG A 15 17.90 4.40 -16.76
C ARG A 15 17.24 5.68 -16.33
N LEU A 16 18.05 6.64 -15.84
CA LEU A 16 17.60 8.00 -15.59
C LEU A 16 17.80 8.81 -16.86
N GLU A 17 16.71 9.27 -17.44
CA GLU A 17 16.71 9.95 -18.74
C GLU A 17 15.92 11.25 -18.69
N GLU A 18 16.29 12.17 -19.58
CA GLU A 18 15.54 13.37 -19.88
C GLU A 18 15.03 13.31 -21.32
N PHE A 19 13.73 13.50 -21.52
CA PHE A 19 13.09 13.43 -22.84
C PHE A 19 11.90 14.38 -22.93
N GLU A 20 11.46 14.66 -24.16
CA GLU A 20 10.27 15.47 -24.43
C GLU A 20 9.00 14.62 -24.32
N LEU A 21 8.08 15.05 -23.46
CA LEU A 21 6.71 14.51 -23.46
C LEU A 21 5.97 15.05 -24.71
N PRO A 22 5.10 14.23 -25.35
CA PRO A 22 4.22 14.72 -26.39
C PRO A 22 3.27 15.80 -25.86
N GLU A 23 2.61 16.51 -26.76
CA GLU A 23 1.51 17.38 -26.37
C GLU A 23 0.32 16.54 -25.90
N ILE A 24 -0.35 16.99 -24.82
CA ILE A 24 -1.54 16.30 -24.32
C ILE A 24 -2.70 16.41 -25.33
N LYS A 25 -3.46 15.34 -25.41
CA LYS A 25 -4.72 15.30 -26.14
C LYS A 25 -5.85 15.98 -25.35
N ASP A 26 -6.99 16.16 -25.99
CA ASP A 26 -8.18 16.75 -25.38
C ASP A 26 -8.70 15.96 -24.17
N ASP A 27 -8.40 14.68 -24.08
CA ASP A 27 -8.82 13.78 -23.02
C ASP A 27 -7.70 13.38 -22.03
N GLU A 28 -6.57 14.09 -22.07
CA GLU A 28 -5.42 13.85 -21.19
C GLU A 28 -5.16 15.03 -20.24
N ILE A 29 -4.36 14.79 -19.20
CA ILE A 29 -3.93 15.82 -18.24
C ILE A 29 -2.41 15.78 -18.15
N LEU A 30 -1.74 16.94 -18.24
CA LEU A 30 -0.34 17.09 -17.87
C LEU A 30 -0.23 17.39 -16.38
N ALA A 31 0.59 16.65 -15.68
CA ALA A 31 0.78 16.80 -14.25
C ALA A 31 2.28 16.87 -13.86
N HIS A 32 2.58 17.61 -12.80
CA HIS A 32 3.88 17.66 -12.13
C HIS A 32 3.86 16.72 -10.93
N VAL A 33 4.71 15.72 -10.91
CA VAL A 33 4.90 14.83 -9.76
C VAL A 33 5.82 15.51 -8.76
N ILE A 34 5.40 15.60 -7.51
CA ILE A 34 6.15 16.26 -6.44
C ILE A 34 6.67 15.26 -5.41
N SER A 35 5.92 14.19 -5.16
CA SER A 35 6.31 13.12 -4.24
C SER A 35 5.87 11.77 -4.77
N ASP A 36 6.75 10.77 -4.64
CA ASP A 36 6.48 9.36 -4.91
C ASP A 36 7.07 8.52 -3.77
N SER A 37 6.36 7.54 -3.27
CA SER A 37 6.88 6.62 -2.27
C SER A 37 7.43 5.34 -2.94
N ILE A 38 8.42 4.72 -2.30
CA ILE A 38 9.11 3.57 -2.86
C ILE A 38 8.45 2.28 -2.41
N CYS A 39 7.83 1.57 -3.35
CA CYS A 39 7.20 0.28 -3.13
C CYS A 39 8.10 -0.89 -3.55
N MET A 40 8.09 -1.97 -2.76
CA MET A 40 8.77 -3.22 -3.13
C MET A 40 8.22 -3.85 -4.41
N SER A 41 7.01 -3.52 -4.83
CA SER A 41 6.46 -3.98 -6.10
C SER A 41 7.11 -3.31 -7.31
N SER A 42 7.59 -2.06 -7.18
CA SER A 42 8.43 -1.40 -8.20
C SER A 42 9.79 -2.10 -8.33
N TYR A 43 10.40 -2.50 -7.20
CA TYR A 43 11.60 -3.34 -7.21
C TYR A 43 11.35 -4.69 -7.93
N LYS A 44 10.20 -5.32 -7.66
CA LYS A 44 9.78 -6.56 -8.34
C LYS A 44 9.69 -6.37 -9.85
N ALA A 45 9.06 -5.28 -10.32
CA ALA A 45 8.99 -4.94 -11.74
C ALA A 45 10.39 -4.75 -12.35
N ALA A 46 11.29 -4.07 -11.63
CA ALA A 46 12.66 -3.83 -12.08
C ALA A 46 13.47 -5.13 -12.27
N ILE A 47 13.40 -6.08 -11.32
CA ILE A 47 14.16 -7.34 -11.43
C ILE A 47 13.51 -8.36 -12.39
N GLN A 48 12.21 -8.26 -12.66
CA GLN A 48 11.49 -9.16 -13.56
C GLN A 48 11.44 -8.64 -15.01
N GLY A 49 11.46 -7.33 -15.21
CA GLY A 49 11.28 -6.75 -16.54
C GLY A 49 10.00 -7.26 -17.20
N ALA A 50 10.07 -7.66 -18.47
CA ALA A 50 8.95 -8.19 -19.24
C ALA A 50 8.29 -9.47 -18.66
N ASP A 51 8.95 -10.19 -17.74
CA ASP A 51 8.33 -11.34 -17.06
C ASP A 51 7.32 -10.89 -15.97
N HIS A 52 7.31 -9.61 -15.60
CA HIS A 52 6.32 -9.10 -14.68
C HIS A 52 4.98 -8.88 -15.38
N LYS A 53 3.89 -9.44 -14.85
CA LYS A 53 2.55 -9.49 -15.46
C LYS A 53 1.95 -8.14 -15.91
N ARG A 54 2.48 -7.01 -15.42
CA ARG A 54 2.02 -5.65 -15.76
C ARG A 54 2.99 -4.91 -16.67
N VAL A 55 4.20 -5.41 -16.85
CA VAL A 55 5.21 -4.79 -17.72
C VAL A 55 4.99 -5.28 -19.15
N PRO A 56 4.94 -4.38 -20.14
CA PRO A 56 4.79 -4.77 -21.55
C PRO A 56 5.95 -5.65 -22.03
N ASN A 57 5.66 -6.58 -22.94
CA ASN A 57 6.68 -7.48 -23.51
C ASN A 57 7.71 -6.74 -24.38
N ASP A 58 7.33 -5.60 -24.92
CA ASP A 58 8.13 -4.71 -25.76
C ASP A 58 8.79 -3.56 -24.99
N VAL A 59 8.97 -3.73 -23.68
CA VAL A 59 9.52 -2.69 -22.79
C VAL A 59 10.92 -2.23 -23.18
N ALA A 60 11.67 -3.04 -23.92
CA ALA A 60 13.00 -2.66 -24.43
C ALA A 60 12.93 -1.56 -25.51
N GLU A 61 11.92 -1.61 -26.38
CA GLU A 61 11.65 -0.63 -27.43
C GLU A 61 10.77 0.53 -26.94
N HIS A 62 9.85 0.23 -26.02
CA HIS A 62 8.88 1.16 -25.45
C HIS A 62 8.98 1.22 -23.93
N PRO A 63 10.07 1.82 -23.39
CA PRO A 63 10.33 1.83 -21.96
C PRO A 63 9.27 2.57 -21.17
N ILE A 64 8.96 2.05 -19.98
CA ILE A 64 7.94 2.57 -19.07
C ILE A 64 8.57 3.36 -17.93
N ILE A 65 7.82 4.29 -17.33
CA ILE A 65 8.22 4.99 -16.13
C ILE A 65 7.79 4.18 -14.90
N LEU A 66 8.70 3.93 -13.94
CA LEU A 66 8.38 3.28 -12.67
C LEU A 66 7.78 4.25 -11.65
N GLY A 67 7.25 3.68 -10.55
CA GLY A 67 6.63 4.43 -9.44
C GLY A 67 5.11 4.55 -9.60
N HIS A 68 4.37 4.19 -8.57
CA HIS A 68 2.90 4.14 -8.62
C HIS A 68 2.22 4.69 -7.36
N GLU A 69 2.99 5.23 -6.43
CA GLU A 69 2.53 5.79 -5.16
C GLU A 69 2.80 7.30 -5.12
N PHE A 70 2.28 8.05 -6.11
CA PHE A 70 2.67 9.45 -6.28
C PHE A 70 1.52 10.44 -6.18
N CYS A 71 1.91 11.66 -5.90
CA CYS A 71 1.04 12.83 -5.89
C CYS A 71 1.74 14.05 -6.48
N GLY A 72 0.97 15.09 -6.77
CA GLY A 72 1.50 16.29 -7.37
C GLY A 72 0.45 17.33 -7.70
N GLU A 73 0.74 18.14 -8.70
CA GLU A 73 -0.13 19.22 -9.16
C GLU A 73 -0.46 19.10 -10.65
N ILE A 74 -1.69 19.42 -11.02
CA ILE A 74 -2.14 19.48 -12.40
C ILE A 74 -1.56 20.73 -13.05
N VAL A 75 -0.87 20.56 -14.18
CA VAL A 75 -0.23 21.64 -14.95
C VAL A 75 -1.12 22.12 -16.09
N LYS A 76 -1.76 21.18 -16.80
CA LYS A 76 -2.64 21.49 -17.93
C LYS A 76 -3.74 20.45 -18.05
N VAL A 77 -4.95 20.89 -18.36
CA VAL A 77 -6.13 20.01 -18.49
C VAL A 77 -6.62 20.02 -19.93
N GLY A 78 -6.77 18.84 -20.53
CA GLY A 78 -7.41 18.67 -21.81
C GLY A 78 -8.88 19.12 -21.81
N SER A 79 -9.41 19.51 -22.95
CA SER A 79 -10.73 20.16 -23.05
C SER A 79 -11.87 19.34 -22.47
N LYS A 80 -11.81 18.02 -22.56
CA LYS A 80 -12.81 17.07 -22.06
C LYS A 80 -12.96 17.07 -20.52
N TRP A 81 -11.92 17.48 -19.79
CA TRP A 81 -11.87 17.34 -18.34
C TRP A 81 -11.92 18.66 -17.55
N LYS A 82 -12.04 19.81 -18.25
CA LYS A 82 -12.01 21.15 -17.63
C LYS A 82 -13.13 21.39 -16.64
N ASP A 83 -14.26 20.71 -16.78
CA ASP A 83 -15.38 20.84 -15.83
C ASP A 83 -15.11 20.09 -14.51
N LYS A 84 -14.20 19.12 -14.50
CA LYS A 84 -13.91 18.25 -13.35
C LYS A 84 -12.57 18.57 -12.67
N TYR A 85 -11.57 19.00 -13.42
CA TYR A 85 -10.22 19.27 -12.95
C TYR A 85 -9.75 20.68 -13.32
N LYS A 86 -8.82 21.22 -12.51
CA LYS A 86 -8.26 22.57 -12.69
C LYS A 86 -6.74 22.56 -12.64
N GLU A 87 -6.11 23.46 -13.37
CA GLU A 87 -4.67 23.76 -13.26
C GLU A 87 -4.35 24.23 -11.84
N GLY A 88 -3.23 23.79 -11.28
CA GLY A 88 -2.84 24.00 -9.89
C GLY A 88 -3.56 23.10 -8.86
N GLN A 89 -4.52 22.27 -9.28
CA GLN A 89 -5.18 21.34 -8.38
C GLN A 89 -4.20 20.25 -7.98
N ARG A 90 -4.10 19.97 -6.66
CA ARG A 90 -3.32 18.86 -6.13
C ARG A 90 -4.06 17.55 -6.34
N PHE A 91 -3.31 16.48 -6.57
CA PHE A 91 -3.86 15.15 -6.75
C PHE A 91 -3.02 14.08 -6.04
N ALA A 92 -3.65 12.95 -5.72
CA ALA A 92 -3.03 11.67 -5.48
C ALA A 92 -3.55 10.65 -6.50
N ILE A 93 -2.79 9.59 -6.75
CA ILE A 93 -3.14 8.58 -7.75
C ILE A 93 -3.67 7.30 -7.11
N GLN A 94 -4.72 6.70 -7.70
CA GLN A 94 -5.09 5.31 -7.48
C GLN A 94 -4.60 4.48 -8.67
N PRO A 95 -3.56 3.65 -8.52
CA PRO A 95 -2.95 2.95 -9.65
C PRO A 95 -3.74 1.75 -10.16
N ALA A 96 -4.60 1.16 -9.35
CA ALA A 96 -5.36 -0.04 -9.72
C ALA A 96 -6.62 0.32 -10.52
N ILE A 97 -6.45 0.78 -11.76
CA ILE A 97 -7.55 1.28 -12.59
C ILE A 97 -8.46 0.17 -13.16
N ASN A 98 -7.93 -1.02 -13.41
CA ASN A 98 -8.65 -2.18 -14.00
C ASN A 98 -9.51 -1.81 -15.21
N TYR A 99 -9.04 -0.86 -16.01
CA TYR A 99 -9.80 -0.33 -17.15
C TYR A 99 -10.10 -1.41 -18.18
N LYS A 100 -11.39 -1.70 -18.40
CA LYS A 100 -11.88 -2.75 -19.32
C LYS A 100 -11.23 -4.13 -19.08
N GLY A 101 -10.93 -4.45 -17.83
CA GLY A 101 -10.30 -5.73 -17.45
C GLY A 101 -8.79 -5.79 -17.67
N SER A 102 -8.15 -4.68 -18.10
CA SER A 102 -6.70 -4.60 -18.25
C SER A 102 -6.00 -4.55 -16.90
N LEU A 103 -4.82 -5.19 -16.81
CA LEU A 103 -3.91 -5.06 -15.67
C LEU A 103 -2.96 -3.85 -15.78
N ALA A 104 -3.04 -3.08 -16.87
CA ALA A 104 -2.21 -1.91 -17.07
C ALA A 104 -2.37 -0.91 -15.91
N ALA A 105 -1.26 -0.39 -15.41
CA ALA A 105 -1.20 0.51 -14.27
C ALA A 105 -0.02 1.49 -14.42
N PRO A 106 -0.12 2.71 -13.85
CA PRO A 106 1.01 3.64 -13.82
C PRO A 106 2.16 3.02 -13.05
N GLY A 107 3.37 3.34 -13.44
CA GLY A 107 4.57 2.77 -12.83
C GLY A 107 4.89 1.33 -13.25
N TYR A 108 4.09 0.74 -14.18
CA TYR A 108 4.30 -0.62 -14.69
C TYR A 108 4.10 -0.75 -16.19
N SER A 109 3.20 0.02 -16.80
CA SER A 109 2.69 -0.28 -18.13
C SER A 109 2.75 0.89 -19.12
N TYR A 110 3.03 2.08 -18.65
CA TYR A 110 2.90 3.30 -19.46
C TYR A 110 4.24 4.00 -19.66
N ALA A 111 4.44 4.51 -20.88
CA ALA A 111 5.65 5.24 -21.27
C ALA A 111 5.72 6.66 -20.68
N HIS A 112 4.57 7.28 -20.36
CA HIS A 112 4.48 8.68 -19.99
C HIS A 112 3.83 8.96 -18.63
N ILE A 113 3.54 7.91 -17.82
CA ILE A 113 3.02 8.07 -16.47
C ILE A 113 3.63 7.07 -15.50
N GLY A 114 4.16 7.60 -14.42
CA GLY A 114 4.74 6.90 -13.27
C GLY A 114 5.36 7.91 -12.30
N GLY A 115 5.44 7.56 -11.03
CA GLY A 115 5.91 8.46 -9.96
C GLY A 115 7.39 8.82 -10.06
N GLY A 116 8.21 7.97 -10.67
CA GLY A 116 9.63 8.22 -10.91
C GLY A 116 9.92 9.22 -12.02
N ALA A 117 9.10 10.26 -12.18
CA ALA A 117 9.27 11.31 -13.19
C ALA A 117 8.95 12.70 -12.62
N THR A 118 9.45 13.75 -13.28
CA THR A 118 9.11 15.12 -12.89
C THR A 118 7.77 15.56 -13.44
N TYR A 119 7.49 15.27 -14.73
CA TYR A 119 6.22 15.56 -15.38
C TYR A 119 5.70 14.29 -16.05
N VAL A 120 4.38 14.12 -16.04
CA VAL A 120 3.68 12.95 -16.57
C VAL A 120 2.44 13.37 -17.34
N ILE A 121 2.02 12.50 -18.27
CA ILE A 121 0.73 12.63 -18.94
C ILE A 121 -0.20 11.58 -18.33
N VAL A 122 -1.26 12.04 -17.68
CA VAL A 122 -2.32 11.18 -17.14
C VAL A 122 -3.31 10.88 -18.27
N PRO A 123 -3.41 9.62 -18.72
CA PRO A 123 -4.30 9.25 -19.81
C PRO A 123 -5.77 9.19 -19.34
N HIS A 124 -6.70 9.28 -20.29
CA HIS A 124 -8.14 9.45 -20.06
C HIS A 124 -8.76 8.40 -19.12
N GLU A 125 -8.29 7.16 -19.18
CA GLU A 125 -8.81 6.07 -18.38
C GLU A 125 -8.71 6.32 -16.87
N PHE A 126 -7.71 7.08 -16.41
CA PHE A 126 -7.58 7.44 -15.00
C PHE A 126 -8.70 8.37 -14.52
N MET A 127 -9.05 9.37 -15.34
CA MET A 127 -10.14 10.28 -15.03
C MET A 127 -11.49 9.61 -15.18
N GLU A 128 -11.65 8.73 -16.19
CA GLU A 128 -12.88 7.97 -16.43
C GLU A 128 -13.17 7.01 -15.28
N MET A 129 -12.16 6.34 -14.74
CA MET A 129 -12.27 5.44 -13.59
C MET A 129 -12.28 6.17 -12.24
N GLY A 130 -12.13 7.50 -12.23
CA GLY A 130 -12.07 8.29 -11.00
C GLY A 130 -10.80 8.06 -10.19
N CYS A 131 -9.70 7.64 -10.82
CA CYS A 131 -8.45 7.27 -10.17
C CYS A 131 -7.45 8.43 -10.03
N LEU A 132 -7.73 9.60 -10.59
CA LEU A 132 -7.04 10.85 -10.29
C LEU A 132 -7.81 11.56 -9.18
N LEU A 133 -7.35 11.39 -7.94
CA LEU A 133 -8.06 11.81 -6.74
C LEU A 133 -7.66 13.24 -6.33
N PRO A 134 -8.61 14.13 -5.99
CA PRO A 134 -8.27 15.41 -5.38
C PRO A 134 -7.52 15.22 -4.07
N TYR A 135 -6.47 15.99 -3.86
CA TYR A 135 -5.68 15.96 -2.63
C TYR A 135 -5.69 17.33 -1.96
N ALA A 136 -6.07 17.39 -0.69
CA ALA A 136 -6.18 18.63 0.09
C ALA A 136 -5.24 18.65 1.31
N GLY A 137 -4.34 17.68 1.45
CA GLY A 137 -3.39 17.61 2.57
C GLY A 137 -2.34 18.72 2.56
N GLU A 138 -1.71 18.96 3.70
CA GLU A 138 -0.72 20.04 3.88
C GLU A 138 0.57 19.79 3.11
N ALA A 139 1.06 18.55 3.09
CA ALA A 139 2.34 18.18 2.49
C ALA A 139 2.18 17.07 1.44
N PHE A 140 2.90 17.16 0.33
CA PHE A 140 2.81 16.20 -0.76
C PHE A 140 3.28 14.78 -0.38
N PHE A 141 4.22 14.65 0.57
CA PHE A 141 4.65 13.33 1.01
C PHE A 141 3.52 12.54 1.72
N TYR A 142 2.53 13.20 2.32
CA TYR A 142 1.32 12.53 2.79
C TYR A 142 0.46 12.02 1.61
N GLY A 143 0.41 12.79 0.52
CA GLY A 143 -0.33 12.41 -0.68
C GLY A 143 0.24 11.16 -1.36
N SER A 144 1.57 10.99 -1.36
CA SER A 144 2.21 9.76 -1.88
C SER A 144 2.00 8.53 -0.98
N LEU A 145 1.61 8.72 0.29
CA LEU A 145 1.23 7.63 1.19
C LEU A 145 -0.25 7.21 1.07
N ALA A 146 -1.06 7.92 0.27
CA ALA A 146 -2.47 7.60 0.11
C ALA A 146 -2.70 6.20 -0.48
N GLU A 147 -1.88 5.79 -1.45
CA GLU A 147 -1.95 4.46 -2.04
C GLU A 147 -1.62 3.36 -1.04
N PRO A 148 -0.44 3.33 -0.37
CA PRO A 148 -0.14 2.30 0.61
C PRO A 148 -1.14 2.26 1.78
N MET A 149 -1.64 3.41 2.25
CA MET A 149 -2.69 3.43 3.26
C MET A 149 -4.02 2.85 2.74
N SER A 150 -4.35 3.06 1.46
CA SER A 150 -5.55 2.44 0.86
C SER A 150 -5.45 0.91 0.83
N CYS A 151 -4.25 0.35 0.64
CA CYS A 151 -4.01 -1.09 0.71
C CYS A 151 -4.22 -1.63 2.13
N ILE A 152 -3.74 -0.91 3.15
CA ILE A 152 -3.95 -1.27 4.56
C ILE A 152 -5.44 -1.24 4.91
N VAL A 153 -6.11 -0.13 4.63
CA VAL A 153 -7.56 0.04 4.89
C VAL A 153 -8.35 -1.05 4.17
N GLY A 154 -8.02 -1.30 2.90
CA GLY A 154 -8.64 -2.36 2.10
C GLY A 154 -8.44 -3.75 2.70
N GLY A 155 -7.24 -4.08 3.20
CA GLY A 155 -6.94 -5.33 3.88
C GLY A 155 -7.79 -5.51 5.14
N PHE A 156 -7.88 -4.49 5.99
CA PHE A 156 -8.71 -4.54 7.20
C PHE A 156 -10.20 -4.72 6.88
N HIS A 157 -10.70 -4.05 5.84
CA HIS A 157 -12.10 -4.18 5.43
C HIS A 157 -12.40 -5.49 4.72
N ALA A 158 -11.40 -6.11 4.07
CA ALA A 158 -11.53 -7.38 3.38
C ALA A 158 -11.51 -8.60 4.32
N ASN A 159 -11.00 -8.46 5.54
CA ASN A 159 -11.13 -9.51 6.54
C ASN A 159 -12.60 -9.88 6.71
N TYR A 160 -12.87 -11.15 6.97
CA TYR A 160 -14.24 -11.62 7.20
C TYR A 160 -14.26 -12.71 8.27
N HIS A 161 -15.39 -12.77 8.99
CA HIS A 161 -15.62 -13.75 10.04
C HIS A 161 -16.93 -14.45 9.80
N THR A 162 -16.95 -15.73 10.13
CA THR A 162 -18.14 -16.57 10.04
C THR A 162 -18.72 -16.84 11.45
N LYS A 163 -19.97 -17.20 11.50
CA LYS A 163 -20.62 -17.67 12.73
C LYS A 163 -21.25 -19.02 12.45
N ALA A 164 -21.01 -19.99 13.33
CA ALA A 164 -21.60 -21.31 13.21
C ALA A 164 -23.13 -21.22 13.01
N GLY A 165 -23.63 -21.91 11.99
CA GLY A 165 -25.04 -21.89 11.61
C GLY A 165 -25.51 -20.69 10.78
N SER A 166 -24.56 -19.83 10.33
CA SER A 166 -24.84 -18.70 9.44
C SER A 166 -24.03 -18.80 8.16
N TYR A 167 -24.64 -18.42 7.03
CA TYR A 167 -23.97 -18.28 5.73
C TYR A 167 -23.55 -16.84 5.44
N VAL A 168 -23.79 -15.91 6.37
CA VAL A 168 -23.45 -14.49 6.21
C VAL A 168 -22.08 -14.24 6.83
N HIS A 169 -21.16 -13.68 6.02
CA HIS A 169 -19.85 -13.21 6.49
C HIS A 169 -20.00 -11.83 7.11
N SER A 170 -19.40 -11.64 8.30
CA SER A 170 -19.21 -10.32 8.91
C SER A 170 -17.92 -9.74 8.39
N MET A 171 -17.98 -8.72 7.54
CA MET A 171 -16.82 -8.08 6.95
C MET A 171 -16.12 -7.15 7.94
N GLY A 172 -14.80 -6.99 7.73
CA GLY A 172 -13.92 -6.18 8.56
C GLY A 172 -13.41 -6.92 9.79
N THR A 173 -12.48 -6.32 10.52
CA THR A 173 -11.84 -6.89 11.73
C THR A 173 -12.84 -7.01 12.89
N VAL A 174 -12.55 -7.88 13.85
CA VAL A 174 -13.40 -8.11 15.04
C VAL A 174 -13.24 -6.96 16.03
N ILE A 175 -14.33 -6.26 16.32
CA ILE A 175 -14.35 -5.20 17.37
C ILE A 175 -14.10 -5.82 18.74
N GLY A 176 -13.06 -5.35 19.45
CA GLY A 176 -12.70 -5.87 20.77
C GLY A 176 -12.08 -7.27 20.75
N GLY A 177 -11.71 -7.76 19.56
CA GLY A 177 -11.01 -9.04 19.37
C GLY A 177 -9.51 -8.96 19.69
N ASN A 178 -8.82 -10.10 19.53
CA ASN A 178 -7.37 -10.19 19.55
C ASN A 178 -6.85 -10.04 18.11
N MET A 179 -5.90 -9.13 17.89
CA MET A 179 -5.27 -8.92 16.59
C MET A 179 -3.76 -9.15 16.66
N ALA A 180 -3.20 -9.79 15.64
CA ALA A 180 -1.76 -9.95 15.49
C ALA A 180 -1.29 -9.29 14.20
N ILE A 181 -0.18 -8.54 14.26
CA ILE A 181 0.54 -7.98 13.12
C ILE A 181 1.93 -8.61 13.11
N LEU A 182 2.18 -9.51 12.17
CA LEU A 182 3.39 -10.34 12.12
C LEU A 182 4.42 -9.76 11.16
N ALA A 183 5.69 -9.69 11.61
CA ALA A 183 6.78 -9.01 10.91
C ALA A 183 6.41 -7.58 10.50
N GLY A 184 5.74 -6.87 11.42
CA GLY A 184 4.90 -5.71 11.16
C GLY A 184 5.50 -4.37 11.55
N VAL A 185 6.81 -4.19 11.59
CA VAL A 185 7.45 -2.89 11.92
C VAL A 185 8.15 -2.23 10.73
N GLY A 186 7.87 -2.68 9.52
CA GLY A 186 8.15 -1.97 8.28
C GLY A 186 7.12 -0.87 7.98
N PRO A 187 7.27 -0.09 6.89
CA PRO A 187 6.37 1.02 6.57
C PRO A 187 4.88 0.63 6.54
N MET A 188 4.54 -0.47 5.86
CA MET A 188 3.16 -0.96 5.78
C MET A 188 2.64 -1.42 7.16
N GLY A 189 3.48 -2.12 7.92
CA GLY A 189 3.11 -2.57 9.27
C GLY A 189 2.90 -1.40 10.24
N LEU A 190 3.74 -0.35 10.20
CA LEU A 190 3.52 0.87 11.00
C LEU A 190 2.17 1.52 10.67
N GLY A 191 1.84 1.66 9.38
CA GLY A 191 0.52 2.15 8.98
C GLY A 191 -0.63 1.25 9.44
N ALA A 192 -0.43 -0.08 9.45
CA ALA A 192 -1.43 -1.03 9.96
C ALA A 192 -1.61 -0.92 11.48
N ILE A 193 -0.54 -0.71 12.25
CA ILE A 193 -0.61 -0.47 13.69
C ILE A 193 -1.39 0.83 13.95
N ASP A 194 -1.00 1.92 13.27
CA ASP A 194 -1.69 3.21 13.39
C ASP A 194 -3.18 3.09 13.06
N TYR A 195 -3.52 2.44 11.95
CA TYR A 195 -4.91 2.21 11.57
C TYR A 195 -5.66 1.34 12.59
N ALA A 196 -5.04 0.27 13.12
CA ALA A 196 -5.65 -0.57 14.15
C ALA A 196 -5.99 0.22 15.44
N LEU A 197 -5.14 1.20 15.81
CA LEU A 197 -5.34 2.04 17.00
C LEU A 197 -6.43 3.11 16.81
N HIS A 198 -6.67 3.58 15.58
CA HIS A 198 -7.48 4.77 15.34
C HIS A 198 -8.78 4.52 14.56
N ASN A 199 -8.96 3.33 13.91
CA ASN A 199 -10.20 3.02 13.19
C ASN A 199 -11.37 2.72 14.15
N GLU A 200 -12.58 2.58 13.60
CA GLU A 200 -13.80 2.31 14.36
C GLU A 200 -13.88 0.87 14.89
N ARG A 201 -13.15 -0.08 14.27
CA ARG A 201 -13.16 -1.51 14.59
C ARG A 201 -11.91 -1.92 15.36
N LYS A 202 -11.63 -1.23 16.47
CA LYS A 202 -10.42 -1.44 17.28
C LYS A 202 -10.40 -2.82 17.91
N PRO A 203 -9.23 -3.52 17.94
CA PRO A 203 -9.04 -4.70 18.74
C PRO A 203 -8.99 -4.33 20.24
N LYS A 204 -9.28 -5.28 21.12
CA LYS A 204 -8.98 -5.16 22.54
C LYS A 204 -7.47 -5.29 22.79
N ARG A 205 -6.85 -6.25 22.10
CA ARG A 205 -5.42 -6.53 22.20
C ARG A 205 -4.80 -6.57 20.80
N LEU A 206 -3.69 -5.87 20.65
CA LEU A 206 -2.88 -5.86 19.44
C LEU A 206 -1.46 -6.33 19.79
N VAL A 207 -1.03 -7.47 19.23
CA VAL A 207 0.34 -7.97 19.34
C VAL A 207 1.06 -7.76 18.02
N VAL A 208 2.16 -7.00 18.07
CA VAL A 208 3.02 -6.70 16.93
C VAL A 208 4.33 -7.44 17.09
N THR A 209 4.72 -8.22 16.07
CA THR A 209 5.95 -9.00 16.14
C THR A 209 6.96 -8.59 15.10
N ASP A 210 8.23 -8.72 15.43
CA ASP A 210 9.36 -8.70 14.50
C ASP A 210 10.54 -9.47 15.13
N ILE A 211 11.58 -9.74 14.35
CA ILE A 211 12.83 -10.33 14.84
C ILE A 211 13.92 -9.28 15.10
N ASP A 212 13.73 -8.05 14.62
CA ASP A 212 14.68 -6.94 14.76
C ASP A 212 14.26 -6.02 15.91
N GLN A 213 15.02 -6.06 17.00
CA GLN A 213 14.75 -5.26 18.20
C GLN A 213 14.82 -3.75 17.91
N THR A 214 15.75 -3.30 17.08
CA THR A 214 15.92 -1.87 16.76
C THR A 214 14.67 -1.33 16.04
N ARG A 215 14.10 -2.13 15.16
CA ARG A 215 12.84 -1.77 14.47
C ARG A 215 11.64 -1.77 15.41
N LEU A 216 11.57 -2.73 16.33
CA LEU A 216 10.52 -2.77 17.37
C LEU A 216 10.61 -1.55 18.28
N ASP A 217 11.80 -1.19 18.74
CA ASP A 217 12.03 -0.01 19.59
C ASP A 217 11.62 1.28 18.86
N ARG A 218 11.98 1.40 17.57
CA ARG A 218 11.52 2.51 16.74
C ARG A 218 9.99 2.54 16.61
N ALA A 219 9.35 1.42 16.33
CA ALA A 219 7.89 1.34 16.24
C ALA A 219 7.23 1.77 17.56
N ALA A 220 7.72 1.27 18.69
CA ALA A 220 7.24 1.61 20.03
C ALA A 220 7.45 3.09 20.39
N SER A 221 8.47 3.74 19.82
CA SER A 221 8.70 5.18 20.02
C SER A 221 7.75 6.08 19.22
N ILE A 222 7.19 5.57 18.11
CA ILE A 222 6.26 6.30 17.23
C ILE A 222 4.82 6.03 17.64
N LEU A 223 4.46 4.76 17.82
CA LEU A 223 3.13 4.28 18.18
C LEU A 223 3.22 3.68 19.58
N THR A 224 3.04 4.53 20.59
CA THR A 224 3.35 4.16 21.96
C THR A 224 2.24 3.33 22.62
N VAL A 225 2.64 2.51 23.60
CA VAL A 225 1.69 1.73 24.44
C VAL A 225 0.74 2.67 25.19
N GLU A 226 1.21 3.84 25.60
CA GLU A 226 0.41 4.86 26.29
C GLU A 226 -0.67 5.44 25.39
N GLU A 227 -0.35 5.70 24.11
CA GLU A 227 -1.31 6.17 23.13
C GLU A 227 -2.35 5.07 22.80
N ALA A 228 -1.88 3.84 22.58
CA ALA A 228 -2.77 2.70 22.36
C ALA A 228 -3.76 2.52 23.52
N LYS A 229 -3.28 2.63 24.77
CA LYS A 229 -4.11 2.56 25.97
C LYS A 229 -5.16 3.67 26.02
N LYS A 230 -4.82 4.90 25.64
CA LYS A 230 -5.80 6.02 25.53
C LYS A 230 -6.89 5.71 24.49
N ASN A 231 -6.55 4.95 23.45
CA ASN A 231 -7.48 4.49 22.42
C ASN A 231 -8.24 3.20 22.80
N GLY A 232 -8.01 2.66 24.01
CA GLY A 232 -8.68 1.45 24.51
C GLY A 232 -8.07 0.15 23.99
N VAL A 233 -6.84 0.17 23.45
CA VAL A 233 -6.14 -0.99 22.90
C VAL A 233 -4.96 -1.37 23.80
N GLU A 234 -4.84 -2.64 24.14
CA GLU A 234 -3.64 -3.21 24.77
C GLU A 234 -2.62 -3.55 23.68
N LEU A 235 -1.62 -2.69 23.48
CA LEU A 235 -0.56 -2.86 22.48
C LEU A 235 0.66 -3.54 23.09
N ILE A 236 1.13 -4.61 22.44
CA ILE A 236 2.30 -5.39 22.87
C ILE A 236 3.25 -5.52 21.68
N TYR A 237 4.50 -5.09 21.84
CA TYR A 237 5.60 -5.35 20.91
C TYR A 237 6.38 -6.58 21.38
N LEU A 238 6.58 -7.56 20.50
CA LEU A 238 7.21 -8.83 20.82
C LEU A 238 8.32 -9.18 19.84
N ASN A 239 9.55 -9.31 20.33
CA ASN A 239 10.65 -9.83 19.54
C ASN A 239 10.60 -11.37 19.49
N THR A 240 10.18 -11.91 18.36
CA THR A 240 10.07 -13.37 18.18
C THR A 240 11.41 -14.05 17.86
N GLY A 241 12.44 -13.28 17.47
CA GLY A 241 13.80 -13.81 17.26
C GLY A 241 14.50 -14.28 18.55
N ASN A 242 14.07 -13.78 19.70
CA ASN A 242 14.65 -14.08 21.02
C ASN A 242 13.81 -15.08 21.83
N ILE A 243 12.80 -15.72 21.23
CA ILE A 243 11.87 -16.62 21.91
C ILE A 243 11.99 -18.02 21.30
N GLU A 244 12.20 -19.03 22.13
CA GLU A 244 12.34 -20.43 21.67
C GLU A 244 11.06 -20.95 21.00
N ASN A 245 9.90 -20.65 21.58
CA ASN A 245 8.59 -21.02 21.02
C ASN A 245 7.68 -19.81 20.86
N PRO A 246 7.80 -19.04 19.77
CA PRO A 246 7.01 -17.83 19.57
C PRO A 246 5.51 -18.10 19.41
N VAL A 247 5.11 -19.26 18.87
CA VAL A 247 3.69 -19.65 18.76
C VAL A 247 3.07 -19.81 20.16
N GLU A 248 3.74 -20.52 21.07
CA GLU A 248 3.26 -20.72 22.45
C GLU A 248 3.14 -19.37 23.16
N LYS A 249 4.14 -18.49 23.02
CA LYS A 249 4.10 -17.15 23.61
C LYS A 249 2.93 -16.31 23.08
N MET A 250 2.68 -16.36 21.78
CA MET A 250 1.54 -15.67 21.17
C MET A 250 0.20 -16.24 21.68
N MET A 251 0.09 -17.56 21.81
CA MET A 251 -1.11 -18.20 22.37
C MET A 251 -1.32 -17.85 23.84
N GLU A 252 -0.26 -17.78 24.64
CA GLU A 252 -0.31 -17.28 26.03
C GLU A 252 -0.87 -15.87 26.10
N LEU A 253 -0.36 -14.95 25.25
CA LEU A 253 -0.82 -13.57 25.17
C LEU A 253 -2.30 -13.44 24.76
N SER A 254 -2.83 -14.39 24.01
CA SER A 254 -4.26 -14.45 23.65
C SER A 254 -5.11 -15.22 24.67
N GLU A 255 -4.56 -15.59 25.82
CA GLU A 255 -5.23 -16.41 26.85
C GLU A 255 -5.69 -17.78 26.30
N GLY A 256 -4.94 -18.34 25.35
CA GLY A 256 -5.24 -19.62 24.69
C GLY A 256 -6.37 -19.55 23.65
N LYS A 257 -6.94 -18.37 23.38
CA LYS A 257 -8.07 -18.21 22.43
C LYS A 257 -7.63 -18.07 20.98
N GLY A 258 -6.37 -17.70 20.78
CA GLY A 258 -5.84 -17.30 19.47
C GLY A 258 -6.26 -15.89 19.07
N TYR A 259 -6.00 -15.56 17.80
CA TYR A 259 -6.24 -14.23 17.26
C TYR A 259 -7.38 -14.26 16.26
N ASP A 260 -8.28 -13.31 16.39
CA ASP A 260 -9.42 -13.15 15.48
C ASP A 260 -8.96 -12.63 14.10
N ASP A 261 -7.98 -11.72 14.11
CA ASP A 261 -7.40 -11.11 12.91
C ASP A 261 -5.89 -11.21 12.94
N VAL A 262 -5.30 -11.82 11.92
CA VAL A 262 -3.84 -11.96 11.76
C VAL A 262 -3.41 -11.34 10.45
N PHE A 263 -2.53 -10.34 10.49
CA PHE A 263 -1.93 -9.70 9.31
C PHE A 263 -0.46 -10.05 9.20
N VAL A 264 -0.02 -10.47 7.98
CA VAL A 264 1.36 -10.88 7.70
C VAL A 264 2.01 -9.88 6.75
N PHE A 265 3.05 -9.19 7.23
CA PHE A 265 3.76 -8.15 6.44
C PHE A 265 5.11 -8.62 5.86
N ALA A 266 5.50 -9.88 6.07
CA ALA A 266 6.67 -10.46 5.42
C ALA A 266 6.27 -11.73 4.67
N PRO A 267 6.51 -11.81 3.34
CA PRO A 267 6.11 -12.96 2.52
C PRO A 267 7.10 -14.12 2.67
N VAL A 268 7.32 -14.55 3.92
CA VAL A 268 8.23 -15.66 4.26
C VAL A 268 7.47 -16.78 4.94
N LYS A 269 7.70 -18.01 4.50
CA LYS A 269 6.97 -19.20 4.93
C LYS A 269 6.85 -19.35 6.46
N PRO A 270 7.92 -19.19 7.29
CA PRO A 270 7.79 -19.36 8.74
C PRO A 270 6.83 -18.37 9.41
N VAL A 271 6.71 -17.15 8.89
CA VAL A 271 5.79 -16.14 9.44
C VAL A 271 4.34 -16.46 9.08
N VAL A 272 4.08 -16.93 7.86
CA VAL A 272 2.74 -17.40 7.46
C VAL A 272 2.32 -18.62 8.26
N GLU A 273 3.21 -19.61 8.46
CA GLU A 273 2.95 -20.79 9.28
C GLU A 273 2.70 -20.45 10.75
N MET A 274 3.40 -19.43 11.27
CA MET A 274 3.13 -18.90 12.61
C MET A 274 1.73 -18.27 12.67
N GLY A 275 1.37 -17.47 11.66
CA GLY A 275 0.04 -16.86 11.55
C GLY A 275 -1.08 -17.89 11.58
N ASP A 276 -0.94 -18.96 10.82
CA ASP A 276 -1.90 -20.08 10.80
C ASP A 276 -2.06 -20.75 12.17
N LYS A 277 -0.92 -21.02 12.86
CA LYS A 277 -0.91 -21.69 14.16
C LYS A 277 -1.49 -20.87 15.33
N ILE A 278 -1.46 -19.53 15.22
CA ILE A 278 -2.00 -18.65 16.26
C ILE A 278 -3.44 -18.21 15.97
N LEU A 279 -3.99 -18.61 14.83
CA LEU A 279 -5.34 -18.23 14.43
C LEU A 279 -6.37 -18.75 15.44
N GLY A 280 -7.27 -17.89 15.87
CA GLY A 280 -8.39 -18.26 16.72
C GLY A 280 -9.49 -18.99 15.92
N LYS A 281 -10.49 -19.50 16.64
CA LYS A 281 -11.65 -20.09 15.99
C LYS A 281 -12.38 -19.05 15.15
N ASP A 282 -12.66 -19.39 13.89
CA ASP A 282 -13.27 -18.48 12.90
C ASP A 282 -12.45 -17.21 12.62
N GLY A 283 -11.13 -17.22 12.93
CA GLY A 283 -10.20 -16.12 12.67
C GLY A 283 -9.85 -15.96 11.19
N CYS A 284 -9.40 -14.78 10.82
CA CYS A 284 -8.99 -14.44 9.46
C CYS A 284 -7.49 -14.15 9.39
N LEU A 285 -6.79 -14.80 8.44
CA LEU A 285 -5.39 -14.55 8.09
C LEU A 285 -5.31 -13.76 6.78
N ASN A 286 -4.64 -12.61 6.80
CA ASN A 286 -4.46 -11.73 5.66
C ASN A 286 -2.97 -11.54 5.31
#